data_7ad1b6f9486b679314fac9c104583a65
#
_entry.id   7ad1b6f9486b679314fac9c104583a65
#
_cell.length_a   1.000
_cell.length_b   1.000
_cell.length_c   1.000
_cell.angle_alpha   90.00
_cell.angle_beta   90.00
_cell.angle_gamma   90.00
#
_symmetry.space_group_name_H-M   'P 1'
#
loop_
_entity.id
_entity.type
_entity.pdbx_description
1 polymer ?
#
loop_
_entity_poly.entity_id
_entity_poly.type
_entity_poly.pdbx_seq_one_letter_code
_entity_poly.pdbx_strand_id
1 'polypeptide(L)'
;VGTDPYNKYIGKGYIYDNTKNKLLIPSKKSERAFKNEAVEYEFILTNCKDPLLQMKSLDRRKLHLLKKSLNNLKGIKVSEFIEILFMKDAGENVIENKFTFTTKAATITREDQIENVLTNAREEIMRRIDRHQNGGSGWIVDEIIMHGLRINKYQPLSAKSYIPLPKEISNRK
;
A
#
# COMPACT_ATOMS: atom_id res chain seq x y z
N VAL A 1 29.44 17.66 12.03
CA VAL A 1 28.69 17.20 10.85
C VAL A 1 28.12 15.84 11.18
N GLY A 2 26.84 15.79 11.44
CA GLY A 2 26.17 14.55 11.80
C GLY A 2 26.14 13.56 10.63
N THR A 3 26.48 12.31 10.90
CA THR A 3 26.20 11.22 9.99
C THR A 3 24.69 11.07 9.83
N ASP A 4 24.22 10.89 8.61
CA ASP A 4 22.84 10.58 8.31
C ASP A 4 22.38 9.39 9.19
N PRO A 5 21.37 9.57 10.07
CA PRO A 5 20.92 8.52 10.98
C PRO A 5 20.39 7.28 10.25
N TYR A 6 20.09 7.40 8.95
CA TYR A 6 19.57 6.31 8.12
C TYR A 6 20.65 5.55 7.35
N ASN A 7 21.91 5.99 7.41
CA ASN A 7 23.02 5.35 6.69
C ASN A 7 23.17 3.84 7.00
N LYS A 8 22.83 3.43 8.23
CA LYS A 8 22.82 2.02 8.66
C LYS A 8 21.83 1.12 7.89
N TYR A 9 20.86 1.71 7.22
CA TYR A 9 19.81 0.98 6.47
C TYR A 9 20.10 0.93 4.97
N ILE A 10 20.97 1.80 4.48
CA ILE A 10 21.38 1.84 3.07
C ILE A 10 22.14 0.53 2.77
N GLY A 11 21.77 -0.14 1.68
CA GLY A 11 22.33 -1.45 1.32
C GLY A 11 21.61 -2.66 1.90
N LYS A 12 20.60 -2.46 2.77
CA LYS A 12 19.78 -3.53 3.35
C LYS A 12 18.40 -3.68 2.68
N GLY A 13 18.26 -3.19 1.47
CA GLY A 13 16.98 -3.19 0.74
C GLY A 13 16.07 -2.00 1.06
N TYR A 14 16.51 -1.08 1.90
CA TYR A 14 15.79 0.14 2.20
C TYR A 14 16.06 1.21 1.15
N ILE A 15 15.04 1.99 0.82
CA ILE A 15 15.13 3.12 -0.11
C ILE A 15 14.98 4.41 0.69
N TYR A 16 15.98 5.29 0.59
CA TYR A 16 15.97 6.57 1.28
C TYR A 16 15.52 7.71 0.35
N ASP A 17 14.57 8.51 0.80
CA ASP A 17 14.12 9.70 0.09
C ASP A 17 14.82 10.94 0.61
N ASN A 18 15.88 11.34 -0.09
CA ASN A 18 16.67 12.53 0.28
C ASN A 18 15.86 13.83 0.26
N THR A 19 14.82 13.91 -0.58
CA THR A 19 14.01 15.13 -0.68
C THR A 19 13.07 15.34 0.49
N LYS A 20 12.68 14.26 1.16
CA LYS A 20 11.71 14.28 2.26
C LYS A 20 12.25 13.71 3.56
N ASN A 21 13.53 13.37 3.59
CA ASN A 21 14.21 12.79 4.76
C ASN A 21 13.46 11.55 5.32
N LYS A 22 13.03 10.65 4.43
CA LYS A 22 12.25 9.47 4.80
C LYS A 22 12.84 8.18 4.25
N LEU A 23 12.75 7.14 5.04
CA LEU A 23 13.16 5.79 4.70
C LEU A 23 11.94 4.95 4.29
N LEU A 24 12.06 4.23 3.19
CA LEU A 24 11.11 3.23 2.76
C LEU A 24 11.65 1.86 3.15
N ILE A 25 10.88 1.09 3.91
CA ILE A 25 11.31 -0.18 4.48
C ILE A 25 10.55 -1.31 3.77
N PRO A 26 11.24 -2.27 3.11
CA PRO A 26 10.60 -3.46 2.62
C PRO A 26 10.17 -4.35 3.78
N SER A 27 8.95 -4.85 3.75
CA SER A 27 8.43 -5.74 4.78
C SER A 27 9.07 -7.12 4.70
N LYS A 28 9.50 -7.64 5.83
CA LYS A 28 10.10 -8.99 5.93
C LYS A 28 9.10 -10.13 5.64
N LYS A 29 7.80 -9.88 5.72
CA LYS A 29 6.77 -10.92 5.52
C LYS A 29 6.63 -11.35 4.07
N SER A 30 6.96 -10.49 3.13
CA SER A 30 6.78 -10.73 1.71
C SER A 30 7.92 -11.53 1.07
N GLU A 31 9.09 -11.51 1.66
CA GLU A 31 10.27 -12.21 1.13
C GLU A 31 10.13 -13.76 1.13
N ARG A 32 9.23 -14.29 1.97
CA ARG A 32 9.07 -15.74 2.15
C ARG A 32 8.13 -16.39 1.15
N ALA A 33 7.23 -15.64 0.52
CA ALA A 33 6.14 -16.25 -0.21
C ALA A 33 6.48 -16.57 -1.67
N PHE A 34 7.20 -15.72 -2.40
CA PHE A 34 7.30 -15.82 -3.86
C PHE A 34 8.60 -15.25 -4.48
N LYS A 35 9.78 -15.50 -3.95
CA LYS A 35 11.06 -15.16 -4.59
C LYS A 35 11.09 -13.77 -5.28
N ASN A 36 10.77 -12.71 -4.56
CA ASN A 36 10.68 -11.32 -5.06
C ASN A 36 9.47 -10.98 -5.93
N GLU A 37 8.50 -11.88 -6.05
CA GLU A 37 7.24 -11.60 -6.79
C GLU A 37 6.19 -10.89 -5.93
N ALA A 38 6.40 -10.82 -4.62
CA ALA A 38 5.57 -10.11 -3.67
C ALA A 38 6.44 -9.30 -2.71
N VAL A 39 6.16 -8.02 -2.61
CA VAL A 39 6.91 -7.09 -1.76
C VAL A 39 5.95 -6.15 -1.03
N GLU A 40 6.21 -5.91 0.25
CA GLU A 40 5.52 -4.90 1.04
C GLU A 40 6.52 -3.84 1.49
N TYR A 41 6.19 -2.58 1.23
CA TYR A 41 6.97 -1.42 1.66
C TYR A 41 6.22 -0.68 2.75
N GLU A 42 6.87 -0.46 3.87
CA GLU A 42 6.41 0.44 4.92
C GLU A 42 7.16 1.75 4.84
N PHE A 43 6.44 2.86 4.89
CA PHE A 43 7.02 4.19 4.88
C PHE A 43 7.29 4.67 6.29
N ILE A 44 8.44 5.30 6.51
CA ILE A 44 8.69 6.00 7.77
C ILE A 44 7.77 7.21 7.85
N LEU A 45 6.97 7.24 8.91
CA LEU A 45 6.00 8.28 9.18
C LEU A 45 6.69 9.52 9.74
N THR A 46 6.18 10.68 9.37
CA THR A 46 6.42 11.92 10.10
C THR A 46 5.34 12.11 11.14
N ASN A 47 5.54 13.02 12.10
CA ASN A 47 4.52 13.38 13.10
C ASN A 47 3.29 14.08 12.48
N CYS A 48 2.89 13.65 11.30
CA CYS A 48 1.71 14.15 10.60
C CYS A 48 0.49 13.35 11.04
N LYS A 49 -0.53 14.06 11.52
CA LYS A 49 -1.81 13.45 11.90
C LYS A 49 -2.86 13.52 10.78
N ASP A 50 -2.52 14.13 9.64
CA ASP A 50 -3.41 14.22 8.48
C ASP A 50 -3.13 13.09 7.49
N PRO A 51 -4.04 12.11 7.35
CA PRO A 51 -3.85 10.99 6.42
C PRO A 51 -3.69 11.43 4.96
N LEU A 52 -4.42 12.44 4.53
CA LEU A 52 -4.32 12.96 3.16
C LEU A 52 -2.93 13.53 2.89
N LEU A 53 -2.42 14.34 3.81
CA LEU A 53 -1.09 14.93 3.69
C LEU A 53 0.00 13.85 3.75
N GLN A 54 -0.14 12.86 4.62
CA GLN A 54 0.76 11.72 4.70
C GLN A 54 0.84 10.98 3.35
N MET A 55 -0.29 10.66 2.75
CA MET A 55 -0.33 9.95 1.47
C MET A 55 0.23 10.78 0.32
N LYS A 56 -0.17 12.05 0.19
CA LYS A 56 0.33 12.96 -0.85
C LYS A 56 1.84 13.19 -0.74
N SER A 57 2.36 13.27 0.46
CA SER A 57 3.78 13.54 0.69
C SER A 57 4.71 12.46 0.12
N LEU A 58 4.19 11.27 -0.16
CA LEU A 58 4.93 10.11 -0.65
C LEU A 58 4.65 9.78 -2.12
N ASP A 59 3.83 10.55 -2.82
CA ASP A 59 3.43 10.25 -4.19
C ASP A 59 4.62 10.04 -5.15
N ARG A 60 5.63 10.90 -5.08
CA ARG A 60 6.84 10.75 -5.92
C ARG A 60 7.59 9.46 -5.63
N ARG A 61 7.68 9.08 -4.36
CA ARG A 61 8.38 7.85 -3.99
C ARG A 61 7.59 6.62 -4.37
N LYS A 62 6.27 6.64 -4.18
CA LYS A 62 5.38 5.58 -4.66
C LYS A 62 5.49 5.42 -6.17
N LEU A 63 5.43 6.51 -6.92
CA LEU A 63 5.61 6.49 -8.36
C LEU A 63 6.92 5.81 -8.78
N HIS A 64 8.03 6.19 -8.15
CA HIS A 64 9.35 5.59 -8.42
C HIS A 64 9.38 4.09 -8.13
N LEU A 65 8.85 3.67 -6.98
CA LEU A 65 8.78 2.25 -6.60
C LEU A 65 7.93 1.43 -7.57
N LEU A 66 6.79 1.97 -7.99
CA LEU A 66 5.90 1.29 -8.92
C LEU A 66 6.48 1.19 -10.32
N LYS A 67 7.15 2.24 -10.81
CA LYS A 67 7.89 2.19 -12.09
C LYS A 67 8.97 1.12 -12.06
N LYS A 68 9.77 1.08 -11.00
CA LYS A 68 10.83 0.09 -10.83
C LYS A 68 10.26 -1.33 -10.79
N SER A 69 9.21 -1.56 -10.02
CA SER A 69 8.56 -2.86 -9.91
C SER A 69 7.94 -3.32 -11.23
N LEU A 70 7.28 -2.39 -11.94
CA LEU A 70 6.70 -2.67 -13.25
C LEU A 70 7.77 -3.07 -14.29
N ASN A 71 8.91 -2.38 -14.30
CA ASN A 71 10.01 -2.72 -15.20
C ASN A 71 10.58 -4.12 -14.90
N ASN A 72 10.65 -4.50 -13.64
CA ASN A 72 11.18 -5.80 -13.23
C ASN A 72 10.18 -6.95 -13.46
N LEU A 73 8.91 -6.72 -13.19
CA LEU A 73 7.87 -7.77 -13.15
C LEU A 73 6.95 -7.77 -14.37
N LYS A 74 7.02 -6.74 -15.24
CA LYS A 74 6.21 -6.56 -16.47
C LYS A 74 4.71 -6.37 -16.25
N GLY A 75 4.20 -6.63 -15.09
CA GLY A 75 2.83 -6.40 -14.67
C GLY A 75 2.74 -6.59 -13.16
N ILE A 76 2.01 -5.73 -12.48
CA ILE A 76 1.92 -5.72 -11.02
C ILE A 76 0.48 -5.52 -10.56
N LYS A 77 0.17 -6.06 -9.38
CA LYS A 77 -1.01 -5.73 -8.58
C LYS A 77 -0.58 -4.94 -7.36
N VAL A 78 -1.23 -3.83 -7.13
CA VAL A 78 -0.84 -2.88 -6.07
C VAL A 78 -2.02 -2.59 -5.17
N SER A 79 -1.80 -2.61 -3.87
CA SER A 79 -2.69 -2.04 -2.88
C SER A 79 -1.93 -1.12 -1.94
N GLU A 80 -2.58 -0.06 -1.50
CA GLU A 80 -2.06 0.86 -0.49
C GLU A 80 -2.80 0.63 0.83
N PHE A 81 -2.10 0.71 1.94
CA PHE A 81 -2.69 0.56 3.26
C PHE A 81 -2.20 1.65 4.22
N ILE A 82 -3.08 2.04 5.13
CA ILE A 82 -2.77 2.96 6.21
C ILE A 82 -3.47 2.48 7.49
N GLU A 83 -2.72 2.39 8.59
CA GLU A 83 -3.25 2.08 9.90
C GLU A 83 -3.28 3.35 10.74
N ILE A 84 -4.43 3.61 11.34
CA ILE A 84 -4.68 4.84 12.08
C ILE A 84 -5.18 4.49 13.48
N LEU A 85 -4.59 5.12 14.49
CA LEU A 85 -5.11 5.17 15.83
C LEU A 85 -6.15 6.29 15.90
N PHE A 86 -7.38 5.91 16.20
CA PHE A 86 -8.47 6.85 16.48
C PHE A 86 -8.70 6.94 17.97
N MET A 87 -9.13 8.11 18.40
CA MET A 87 -9.62 8.32 19.74
C MET A 87 -11.04 8.88 19.74
N LYS A 88 -11.76 8.59 20.80
CA LYS A 88 -13.14 9.06 21.03
C LYS A 88 -13.31 9.45 22.48
N ASP A 89 -13.91 10.60 22.70
CA ASP A 89 -14.34 11.01 24.03
C ASP A 89 -15.61 10.24 24.42
N ALA A 90 -15.53 9.53 25.51
CA ALA A 90 -16.64 8.76 26.08
C ALA A 90 -17.07 9.31 27.46
N GLY A 91 -16.92 10.61 27.67
CA GLY A 91 -17.23 11.29 28.93
C GLY A 91 -16.02 11.32 29.87
N GLU A 92 -16.01 10.49 30.91
CA GLU A 92 -14.88 10.45 31.87
C GLU A 92 -13.63 9.75 31.32
N ASN A 93 -13.77 9.00 30.24
CA ASN A 93 -12.70 8.20 29.63
C ASN A 93 -12.51 8.52 28.14
N VAL A 94 -11.28 8.39 27.67
CA VAL A 94 -10.94 8.39 26.24
C VAL A 94 -10.80 6.95 25.78
N ILE A 95 -11.50 6.59 24.71
CA ILE A 95 -11.40 5.28 24.09
C ILE A 95 -10.51 5.37 22.87
N GLU A 96 -9.58 4.44 22.72
CA GLU A 96 -8.70 4.34 21.55
C GLU A 96 -9.00 3.07 20.77
N ASN A 97 -8.89 3.15 19.45
CA ASN A 97 -9.01 1.98 18.58
C ASN A 97 -8.17 2.16 17.31
N LYS A 98 -7.61 1.06 16.82
CA LYS A 98 -6.81 1.00 15.61
C LYS A 98 -7.63 0.45 14.45
N PHE A 99 -7.59 1.14 13.31
CA PHE A 99 -8.20 0.67 12.08
C PHE A 99 -7.20 0.70 10.94
N THR A 100 -7.20 -0.36 10.14
CA THR A 100 -6.40 -0.44 8.92
C THR A 100 -7.31 -0.30 7.71
N PHE A 101 -7.02 0.69 6.88
CA PHE A 101 -7.67 0.90 5.60
C PHE A 101 -6.75 0.40 4.50
N THR A 102 -7.21 -0.58 3.73
CA THR A 102 -6.46 -1.14 2.60
C THR A 102 -7.30 -1.01 1.34
N THR A 103 -6.70 -0.50 0.26
CA THR A 103 -7.39 -0.40 -1.04
C THR A 103 -7.58 -1.78 -1.67
N LYS A 104 -8.54 -1.88 -2.57
CA LYS A 104 -8.60 -3.01 -3.49
C LYS A 104 -7.34 -3.04 -4.33
N ALA A 105 -6.86 -4.25 -4.67
CA ALA A 105 -5.70 -4.38 -5.53
C ALA A 105 -6.01 -3.89 -6.94
N ALA A 106 -5.19 -2.95 -7.43
CA ALA A 106 -5.26 -2.45 -8.80
C ALA A 106 -4.18 -3.08 -9.66
N THR A 107 -4.51 -3.43 -10.89
CA THR A 107 -3.57 -4.00 -11.86
C THR A 107 -2.92 -2.88 -12.67
N ILE A 108 -1.60 -2.92 -12.78
CA ILE A 108 -0.80 -2.00 -13.58
C ILE A 108 0.02 -2.81 -14.56
N THR A 109 -0.16 -2.57 -15.84
CA THR A 109 0.58 -3.22 -16.95
C THR A 109 1.35 -2.21 -17.77
N ARG A 110 1.03 -0.92 -17.64
CA ARG A 110 1.69 0.19 -18.33
C ARG A 110 2.01 1.32 -17.35
N GLU A 111 3.09 1.99 -17.60
CA GLU A 111 3.59 3.09 -16.76
C GLU A 111 2.59 4.25 -16.67
N ASP A 112 1.86 4.54 -17.75
CA ASP A 112 0.85 5.61 -17.79
C ASP A 112 -0.36 5.38 -16.87
N GLN A 113 -0.53 4.19 -16.32
CA GLN A 113 -1.60 3.85 -15.38
C GLN A 113 -1.27 4.20 -13.93
N ILE A 114 0.00 4.38 -13.60
CA ILE A 114 0.47 4.47 -12.21
C ILE A 114 -0.15 5.66 -11.47
N GLU A 115 -0.11 6.85 -12.05
CA GLU A 115 -0.62 8.06 -11.41
C GLU A 115 -2.11 7.96 -11.09
N ASN A 116 -2.88 7.41 -12.03
CA ASN A 116 -4.31 7.22 -11.84
C ASN A 116 -4.60 6.20 -10.71
N VAL A 117 -3.83 5.12 -10.65
CA VAL A 117 -3.96 4.12 -9.57
C VAL A 117 -3.66 4.74 -8.22
N LEU A 118 -2.61 5.55 -8.10
CA LEU A 118 -2.25 6.23 -6.86
C LEU A 118 -3.32 7.25 -6.43
N THR A 119 -3.86 8.00 -7.37
CA THR A 119 -4.94 8.96 -7.10
C THR A 119 -6.20 8.24 -6.62
N ASN A 120 -6.62 7.19 -7.30
CA ASN A 120 -7.79 6.41 -6.94
C ASN A 120 -7.63 5.72 -5.57
N ALA A 121 -6.43 5.22 -5.27
CA ALA A 121 -6.11 4.62 -3.98
C ALA A 121 -6.28 5.63 -2.84
N ARG A 122 -5.75 6.83 -3.01
CA ARG A 122 -5.88 7.92 -2.03
C ARG A 122 -7.34 8.33 -1.82
N GLU A 123 -8.08 8.48 -2.89
CA GLU A 123 -9.52 8.83 -2.82
C GLU A 123 -10.34 7.74 -2.13
N GLU A 124 -10.05 6.47 -2.42
CA GLU A 124 -10.71 5.33 -1.77
C GLU A 124 -10.45 5.33 -0.26
N ILE A 125 -9.20 5.48 0.16
CA ILE A 125 -8.83 5.51 1.58
C ILE A 125 -9.47 6.70 2.29
N MET A 126 -9.39 7.90 1.71
CA MET A 126 -9.98 9.10 2.31
C MET A 126 -11.49 8.98 2.47
N ARG A 127 -12.17 8.45 1.48
CA ARG A 127 -13.61 8.21 1.53
C ARG A 127 -14.00 7.25 2.66
N ARG A 128 -13.17 6.22 2.88
CA ARG A 128 -13.40 5.25 3.97
C ARG A 128 -13.08 5.83 5.34
N ILE A 129 -12.05 6.65 5.46
CA ILE A 129 -11.74 7.39 6.69
C ILE A 129 -12.89 8.35 7.02
N ASP A 130 -13.35 9.13 6.05
CA ASP A 130 -14.46 10.05 6.23
C ASP A 130 -15.73 9.33 6.70
N ARG A 131 -16.04 8.20 6.09
CA ARG A 131 -17.17 7.38 6.51
C ARG A 131 -17.02 6.87 7.95
N HIS A 132 -15.81 6.54 8.36
CA HIS A 132 -15.52 6.10 9.72
C HIS A 132 -15.70 7.20 10.74
N GLN A 133 -15.31 8.43 10.39
CA GLN A 133 -15.39 9.61 11.27
C GLN A 133 -16.76 10.28 11.24
N ASN A 134 -17.43 10.27 10.09
CA ASN A 134 -18.70 10.94 9.83
C ASN A 134 -19.85 10.09 10.23
N GLY A 135 -20.77 10.04 10.71
CA GLY A 135 -21.87 9.16 11.10
C GLY A 135 -22.18 9.21 12.58
N GLY A 136 -21.78 10.30 13.23
CA GLY A 136 -21.97 10.46 14.67
C GLY A 136 -21.11 9.54 15.52
N SER A 137 -20.07 8.96 14.90
CA SER A 137 -19.19 8.00 15.58
C SER A 137 -18.33 8.66 16.66
N GLY A 138 -18.02 9.96 16.51
CA GLY A 138 -17.16 10.71 17.44
C GLY A 138 -15.68 10.33 17.37
N TRP A 139 -15.26 9.49 16.41
CA TRP A 139 -13.87 9.12 16.22
C TRP A 139 -13.08 10.25 15.57
N ILE A 140 -11.93 10.56 16.12
CA ILE A 140 -10.95 11.51 15.57
C ILE A 140 -9.60 10.83 15.41
N VAL A 141 -8.86 11.21 14.37
CA VAL A 141 -7.49 10.70 14.14
C VAL A 141 -6.58 11.22 15.24
N ASP A 142 -5.93 10.30 15.95
CA ASP A 142 -4.91 10.62 16.95
C ASP A 142 -3.51 10.45 16.36
N GLU A 143 -3.24 9.32 15.73
CA GLU A 143 -1.92 9.01 15.19
C GLU A 143 -2.03 8.12 13.95
N ILE A 144 -1.15 8.34 12.97
CA ILE A 144 -0.93 7.40 11.87
C ILE A 144 0.16 6.42 12.31
N ILE A 145 -0.18 5.13 12.40
CA ILE A 145 0.70 4.10 12.94
C ILE A 145 1.54 3.47 11.83
N MET A 146 0.94 3.23 10.66
CA MET A 146 1.58 2.55 9.56
C MET A 146 1.01 3.04 8.23
N HIS A 147 1.87 3.13 7.22
CA HIS A 147 1.49 3.46 5.86
C HIS A 147 2.41 2.72 4.90
N GLY A 148 1.87 2.07 3.89
CA GLY A 148 2.69 1.32 2.97
C GLY A 148 2.00 0.91 1.68
N LEU A 149 2.75 0.18 0.86
CA LEU A 149 2.31 -0.43 -0.40
C LEU A 149 2.58 -1.93 -0.38
N ARG A 150 1.65 -2.70 -0.91
CA ARG A 150 1.84 -4.10 -1.27
C ARG A 150 1.88 -4.22 -2.78
N ILE A 151 2.94 -4.80 -3.30
CA ILE A 151 3.16 -4.98 -4.72
C ILE A 151 3.36 -6.46 -4.99
N ASN A 152 2.51 -7.02 -5.81
CA ASN A 152 2.59 -8.42 -6.24
C ASN A 152 2.74 -8.49 -7.75
N LYS A 153 3.46 -9.49 -8.25
CA LYS A 153 3.51 -9.77 -9.68
C LYS A 153 2.10 -10.11 -10.19
N TYR A 154 1.71 -9.47 -11.27
CA TYR A 154 0.49 -9.81 -11.97
C TYR A 154 0.75 -10.95 -12.95
N GLN A 155 0.02 -12.05 -12.80
CA GLN A 155 0.05 -13.16 -13.73
C GLN A 155 -1.33 -13.31 -14.33
N PRO A 156 -1.57 -12.82 -15.56
CA PRO A 156 -2.83 -13.07 -16.23
C PRO A 156 -3.00 -14.56 -16.46
N LEU A 157 -4.22 -15.05 -16.35
CA LEU A 157 -4.57 -16.41 -16.75
C LEU A 157 -4.21 -16.59 -18.23
N SER A 158 -3.23 -17.44 -18.52
CA SER A 158 -2.86 -17.72 -19.89
C SER A 158 -3.83 -18.74 -20.49
N ALA A 159 -3.94 -18.76 -21.85
CA ALA A 159 -4.71 -19.77 -22.56
C ALA A 159 -4.23 -21.21 -22.26
N LYS A 160 -3.01 -21.38 -21.77
CA LYS A 160 -2.45 -22.67 -21.32
C LYS A 160 -3.07 -23.20 -20.03
N SER A 161 -3.80 -22.37 -19.28
CA SER A 161 -4.53 -22.80 -18.08
C SER A 161 -5.96 -23.24 -18.36
N TYR A 162 -6.38 -23.24 -19.63
CA TYR A 162 -7.66 -23.78 -20.04
C TYR A 162 -7.67 -25.31 -19.87
N ILE A 163 -8.52 -25.81 -19.00
CA ILE A 163 -8.76 -27.23 -18.85
C ILE A 163 -9.93 -27.60 -19.78
N PRO A 164 -9.69 -28.34 -20.86
CA PRO A 164 -10.79 -28.74 -21.73
C PRO A 164 -11.79 -29.61 -20.97
N LEU A 165 -13.07 -29.42 -21.25
CA LEU A 165 -14.12 -30.26 -20.70
C LEU A 165 -13.85 -31.74 -21.03
N PRO A 166 -14.05 -32.66 -20.07
CA PRO A 166 -13.96 -34.08 -20.34
C PRO A 166 -14.84 -34.49 -21.55
N LYS A 167 -14.35 -35.35 -22.41
CA LYS A 167 -15.06 -35.79 -23.63
C LYS A 167 -16.46 -36.34 -23.34
N GLU A 168 -16.64 -36.92 -22.16
CA GLU A 168 -17.93 -37.45 -21.68
C GLU A 168 -19.01 -36.36 -21.47
N ILE A 169 -18.59 -35.15 -21.17
CA ILE A 169 -19.50 -34.00 -20.97
C ILE A 169 -19.76 -33.28 -22.30
N SER A 170 -18.78 -33.26 -23.22
CA SER A 170 -18.91 -32.58 -24.52
C SER A 170 -19.85 -33.30 -25.50
N ASN A 171 -20.17 -34.57 -25.29
CA ASN A 171 -21.02 -35.37 -26.16
C ASN A 171 -22.48 -35.48 -25.70
N ARG A 172 -22.88 -34.84 -24.63
CA ARG A 172 -24.29 -34.73 -24.23
C ARG A 172 -24.97 -33.66 -25.06
N LYS A 173 -25.70 -34.12 -26.06
CA LYS A 173 -26.67 -33.26 -26.77
C LYS A 173 -27.91 -33.05 -25.94
#